data_efc38d79eb67506f72a2e02b760b8481
#
_entry.id   efc38d79eb67506f72a2e02b760b8481
#
_cell.length_a   1.000
_cell.length_b   1.000
_cell.length_c   1.000
_cell.angle_alpha   90.00
_cell.angle_beta   90.00
_cell.angle_gamma   90.00
#
_symmetry.space_group_name_H-M   'P 1'
#
loop_
_entity.id
_entity.type
_entity.pdbx_description
1 polymer ?
#
loop_
_entity_poly.entity_id
_entity_poly.type
_entity_poly.pdbx_seq_one_letter_code
_entity_poly.pdbx_strand_id
1 'polypeptide(L)'
;VTDDMDETARATAINNKIKDLKKAAEEDGKYEVELKSFFNGNEYYLFVYQKYSDVRLVGAPPSSIGKFGGDTDNWMWPRHTGDFSIFRIYTAPDGSPAEYSKDNVPMAAKKFLPVSIKGYQKDDFAMIWGFPGTTDRYRNSWAVDATLYDMDPVIVKGLGIVLENQKE
;
A
#
# COMPACT_ATOMS: atom_id res chain seq x y z
N VAL A 1 -21.69 -21.26 6.48
CA VAL A 1 -21.44 -21.13 7.92
C VAL A 1 -22.77 -21.09 8.62
N THR A 2 -22.98 -21.98 9.55
CA THR A 2 -24.21 -22.09 10.35
C THR A 2 -23.90 -21.82 11.82
N ASP A 3 -24.93 -21.49 12.62
CA ASP A 3 -24.76 -21.09 14.03
C ASP A 3 -24.33 -22.24 14.94
N ASP A 4 -24.50 -23.48 14.48
CA ASP A 4 -24.15 -24.72 15.20
C ASP A 4 -22.69 -25.15 15.00
N MET A 5 -21.94 -24.49 14.13
CA MET A 5 -20.52 -24.77 13.91
C MET A 5 -19.67 -24.31 15.08
N ASP A 6 -18.77 -25.17 15.54
CA ASP A 6 -17.68 -24.75 16.42
C ASP A 6 -16.72 -23.80 15.70
N GLU A 7 -15.86 -23.11 16.45
CA GLU A 7 -14.95 -22.10 15.92
C GLU A 7 -13.99 -22.66 14.86
N THR A 8 -13.50 -23.87 15.04
CA THR A 8 -12.58 -24.54 14.11
C THR A 8 -13.28 -24.92 12.81
N ALA A 9 -14.46 -25.50 12.90
CA ALA A 9 -15.28 -25.84 11.74
C ALA A 9 -15.72 -24.59 10.96
N ARG A 10 -16.08 -23.53 11.70
CA ARG A 10 -16.41 -22.22 11.12
C ARG A 10 -15.23 -21.61 10.36
N ALA A 11 -14.05 -21.55 10.96
CA ALA A 11 -12.85 -21.03 10.34
C ALA A 11 -12.46 -21.84 9.07
N THR A 12 -12.59 -23.17 9.14
CA THR A 12 -12.32 -24.05 8.00
C THR A 12 -13.30 -23.80 6.86
N ALA A 13 -14.59 -23.68 7.16
CA ALA A 13 -15.62 -23.40 6.15
C ALA A 13 -15.39 -22.04 5.46
N ILE A 14 -15.05 -21.00 6.23
CA ILE A 14 -14.70 -19.67 5.71
C ILE A 14 -13.50 -19.77 4.78
N ASN A 15 -12.40 -20.40 5.22
CA ASN A 15 -11.18 -20.52 4.44
C ASN A 15 -11.39 -21.31 3.14
N ASN A 16 -12.21 -22.36 3.15
CA ASN A 16 -12.54 -23.11 1.94
C ASN A 16 -13.35 -22.24 0.99
N LYS A 17 -14.35 -21.52 1.49
CA LYS A 17 -15.14 -20.61 0.65
C LYS A 17 -14.30 -19.48 0.05
N ILE A 18 -13.34 -18.95 0.81
CA ILE A 18 -12.38 -17.95 0.31
C ILE A 18 -11.58 -18.52 -0.87
N LYS A 19 -11.05 -19.74 -0.74
CA LYS A 19 -10.30 -20.42 -1.81
C LYS A 19 -11.13 -20.61 -3.07
N ASP A 20 -12.38 -21.06 -2.91
CA ASP A 20 -13.29 -21.29 -4.04
C ASP A 20 -13.62 -19.98 -4.77
N LEU A 21 -13.93 -18.92 -4.02
CA LEU A 21 -14.23 -17.61 -4.58
C LEU A 21 -13.03 -16.99 -5.31
N LYS A 22 -11.83 -17.10 -4.73
CA LYS A 22 -10.60 -16.64 -5.38
C LYS A 22 -10.36 -17.38 -6.69
N LYS A 23 -10.39 -18.72 -6.66
CA LYS A 23 -10.19 -19.55 -7.84
C LYS A 23 -11.21 -19.24 -8.96
N ALA A 24 -12.47 -19.04 -8.59
CA ALA A 24 -13.50 -18.70 -9.57
C ALA A 24 -13.28 -17.32 -10.21
N ALA A 25 -12.72 -16.36 -9.47
CA ALA A 25 -12.50 -15.01 -9.95
C ALA A 25 -11.16 -14.81 -10.68
N GLU A 26 -10.21 -15.72 -10.52
CA GLU A 26 -8.90 -15.68 -11.20
C GLU A 26 -8.99 -15.89 -12.70
N GLU A 27 -10.08 -16.47 -13.22
CA GLU A 27 -10.30 -16.77 -14.64
C GLU A 27 -9.05 -17.38 -15.31
N ASP A 28 -8.59 -18.52 -14.77
CA ASP A 28 -7.39 -19.23 -15.23
C ASP A 28 -6.10 -18.39 -15.24
N GLY A 29 -5.97 -17.51 -14.25
CA GLY A 29 -4.78 -16.67 -14.05
C GLY A 29 -4.80 -15.35 -14.81
N LYS A 30 -5.93 -14.98 -15.41
CA LYS A 30 -6.10 -13.69 -16.08
C LYS A 30 -6.09 -12.53 -15.10
N TYR A 31 -6.60 -12.74 -13.89
CA TYR A 31 -6.67 -11.73 -12.85
C TYR A 31 -5.90 -12.16 -11.61
N GLU A 32 -5.34 -11.21 -10.91
CA GLU A 32 -4.84 -11.39 -9.55
C GLU A 32 -5.97 -11.10 -8.57
N VAL A 33 -6.23 -12.03 -7.65
CA VAL A 33 -7.41 -11.95 -6.79
C VAL A 33 -7.01 -11.99 -5.32
N GLU A 34 -7.44 -11.00 -4.58
CA GLU A 34 -7.32 -10.95 -3.12
C GLU A 34 -8.70 -10.95 -2.46
N LEU A 35 -8.82 -11.66 -1.36
CA LEU A 35 -9.97 -11.57 -0.49
C LEU A 35 -9.51 -11.11 0.89
N LYS A 36 -10.04 -9.99 1.35
CA LYS A 36 -9.69 -9.37 2.64
C LYS A 36 -10.91 -9.30 3.54
N SER A 37 -10.70 -9.61 4.81
CA SER A 37 -11.71 -9.39 5.85
C SER A 37 -11.59 -7.96 6.40
N PHE A 38 -12.74 -7.37 6.68
CA PHE A 38 -12.88 -6.06 7.29
C PHE A 38 -13.72 -6.16 8.57
N PHE A 39 -13.60 -5.16 9.42
CA PHE A 39 -14.38 -5.06 10.67
C PHE A 39 -14.32 -6.34 11.53
N ASN A 40 -13.09 -6.85 11.74
CA ASN A 40 -12.83 -8.08 12.50
C ASN A 40 -13.55 -9.34 11.94
N GLY A 41 -13.68 -9.43 10.60
CA GLY A 41 -14.29 -10.58 9.95
C GLY A 41 -15.81 -10.50 9.79
N ASN A 42 -16.40 -9.33 10.05
CA ASN A 42 -17.83 -9.11 9.80
C ASN A 42 -18.17 -8.92 8.31
N GLU A 43 -17.20 -8.42 7.53
CA GLU A 43 -17.35 -8.24 6.09
C GLU A 43 -16.15 -8.80 5.34
N TYR A 44 -16.40 -9.27 4.12
CA TYR A 44 -15.36 -9.80 3.24
C TYR A 44 -15.48 -9.16 1.86
N TYR A 45 -14.36 -8.63 1.36
CA TYR A 45 -14.30 -7.99 0.05
C TYR A 45 -13.37 -8.78 -0.86
N LEU A 46 -13.88 -9.11 -2.04
CA LEU A 46 -13.12 -9.72 -3.12
C LEU A 46 -12.61 -8.62 -4.05
N PHE A 47 -11.29 -8.49 -4.12
CA PHE A 47 -10.62 -7.57 -5.04
C PHE A 47 -10.11 -8.36 -6.23
N VAL A 48 -10.48 -7.94 -7.43
CA VAL A 48 -10.06 -8.54 -8.70
C VAL A 48 -9.20 -7.50 -9.41
N TYR A 49 -7.92 -7.79 -9.57
CA TYR A 49 -6.94 -6.88 -10.15
C TYR A 49 -6.55 -7.34 -11.55
N GLN A 50 -6.51 -6.38 -12.47
CA GLN A 50 -5.82 -6.57 -13.74
C GLN A 50 -4.36 -6.15 -13.54
N LYS A 51 -3.43 -7.08 -13.73
CA LYS A 51 -2.01 -6.86 -13.51
C LYS A 51 -1.32 -6.43 -14.81
N TYR A 52 -0.54 -5.37 -14.74
CA TYR A 52 0.33 -4.92 -15.82
C TYR A 52 1.78 -5.10 -15.41
N SER A 53 2.54 -5.88 -16.17
CA SER A 53 3.93 -6.25 -15.84
C SER A 53 4.96 -5.34 -16.51
N ASP A 54 4.65 -4.76 -17.68
CA ASP A 54 5.57 -3.84 -18.37
C ASP A 54 5.42 -2.42 -17.83
N VAL A 55 6.15 -2.13 -16.74
CA VAL A 55 6.19 -0.81 -16.10
C VAL A 55 7.59 -0.25 -16.23
N ARG A 56 7.73 0.93 -16.85
CA ARG A 56 9.02 1.55 -17.15
C ARG A 56 9.20 2.86 -16.42
N LEU A 57 10.39 3.06 -15.86
CA LEU A 57 10.77 4.33 -15.26
C LEU A 57 10.88 5.40 -16.33
N VAL A 58 10.16 6.49 -16.16
CA VAL A 58 10.22 7.67 -17.04
C VAL A 58 11.23 8.68 -16.50
N GLY A 59 11.23 8.91 -15.20
CA GLY A 59 12.15 9.80 -14.54
C GLY A 59 12.01 9.83 -13.03
N ALA A 60 13.08 10.24 -12.40
CA ALA A 60 13.17 10.53 -10.98
C ALA A 60 14.21 11.65 -10.78
N PRO A 61 14.10 12.47 -9.73
CA PRO A 61 15.12 13.46 -9.44
C PRO A 61 16.42 12.79 -9.00
N PRO A 62 17.57 13.44 -9.11
CA PRO A 62 18.80 12.97 -8.52
C PRO A 62 18.67 12.93 -6.98
N SER A 63 19.47 12.08 -6.32
CA SER A 63 19.43 11.91 -4.86
C SER A 63 19.67 13.21 -4.09
N SER A 64 20.38 14.17 -4.67
CA SER A 64 20.58 15.50 -4.09
C SER A 64 19.30 16.32 -3.95
N ILE A 65 18.27 15.99 -4.71
CA ILE A 65 16.94 16.60 -4.65
C ILE A 65 15.96 15.64 -3.95
N GLY A 66 15.94 14.37 -4.35
CA GLY A 66 15.03 13.37 -3.81
C GLY A 66 15.26 13.08 -2.33
N LYS A 67 16.49 13.24 -1.86
CA LYS A 67 16.90 13.05 -0.45
C LYS A 67 17.50 14.32 0.16
N PHE A 68 17.05 15.47 -0.27
CA PHE A 68 17.55 16.76 0.24
C PHE A 68 17.29 16.88 1.74
N GLY A 69 18.34 17.29 2.49
CA GLY A 69 18.31 17.37 3.94
C GLY A 69 18.45 16.05 4.69
N GLY A 70 18.44 14.92 3.97
CA GLY A 70 18.61 13.57 4.54
C GLY A 70 17.60 13.26 5.63
N ASP A 71 18.02 12.49 6.62
CA ASP A 71 17.15 12.10 7.73
C ASP A 71 16.93 13.24 8.72
N THR A 72 17.86 14.20 8.81
CA THR A 72 17.78 15.36 9.70
C THR A 72 16.56 16.22 9.42
N ASP A 73 16.26 16.47 8.13
CA ASP A 73 15.16 17.34 7.71
C ASP A 73 13.88 16.56 7.35
N ASN A 74 13.88 15.24 7.49
CA ASN A 74 12.76 14.39 7.06
C ASN A 74 11.43 14.74 7.77
N TRP A 75 11.50 15.18 9.02
CA TRP A 75 10.34 15.55 9.84
C TRP A 75 10.22 17.06 10.09
N MET A 76 11.08 17.84 9.44
CA MET A 76 11.10 19.30 9.58
C MET A 76 10.16 20.00 8.60
N TRP A 77 9.66 21.14 8.99
CA TRP A 77 8.90 22.05 8.14
C TRP A 77 9.62 23.42 8.06
N PRO A 78 9.67 24.07 6.89
CA PRO A 78 9.14 23.64 5.56
C PRO A 78 10.00 22.56 4.90
N ARG A 79 9.36 21.75 4.05
CA ARG A 79 10.04 20.68 3.31
C ARG A 79 10.55 21.20 1.97
N HIS A 80 11.78 20.83 1.64
CA HIS A 80 12.43 21.15 0.37
C HIS A 80 12.81 19.91 -0.45
N THR A 81 12.47 18.73 0.05
CA THR A 81 12.74 17.47 -0.62
C THR A 81 11.78 17.27 -1.79
N GLY A 82 12.32 16.93 -2.95
CA GLY A 82 11.56 16.54 -4.13
C GLY A 82 11.66 15.03 -4.37
N ASP A 83 11.08 14.22 -3.47
CA ASP A 83 11.10 12.76 -3.55
C ASP A 83 9.90 12.26 -4.36
N PHE A 84 10.14 11.99 -5.65
CA PHE A 84 9.14 11.45 -6.55
C PHE A 84 9.76 10.57 -7.62
N SER A 85 8.95 9.68 -8.19
CA SER A 85 9.29 8.93 -9.39
C SER A 85 8.10 8.84 -10.32
N ILE A 86 8.36 8.83 -11.61
CA ILE A 86 7.34 8.75 -12.66
C ILE A 86 7.55 7.45 -13.42
N PHE A 87 6.51 6.62 -13.45
CA PHE A 87 6.48 5.38 -14.19
C PHE A 87 5.41 5.44 -15.28
N ARG A 88 5.63 4.67 -16.35
CA ARG A 88 4.67 4.51 -17.43
C ARG A 88 4.37 3.03 -17.63
N ILE A 89 3.09 2.71 -17.70
CA ILE A 89 2.61 1.36 -18.00
C ILE A 89 2.56 1.18 -19.51
N TYR A 90 3.02 0.03 -19.98
CA TYR A 90 2.96 -0.39 -21.38
C TYR A 90 2.07 -1.64 -21.50
N THR A 91 1.40 -1.76 -22.63
CA THR A 91 0.51 -2.86 -22.98
C THR A 91 0.87 -3.41 -24.35
N ALA A 92 0.38 -4.59 -24.68
CA ALA A 92 0.37 -5.02 -26.07
C ALA A 92 -0.38 -4.01 -26.96
N PRO A 93 -0.16 -4.01 -28.27
CA PRO A 93 -0.82 -3.06 -29.18
C PRO A 93 -2.36 -3.10 -29.15
N ASP A 94 -2.95 -4.22 -28.74
CA ASP A 94 -4.39 -4.38 -28.54
C ASP A 94 -4.91 -3.83 -27.21
N GLY A 95 -4.01 -3.32 -26.36
CA GLY A 95 -4.32 -2.80 -25.02
C GLY A 95 -4.37 -3.85 -23.91
N SER A 96 -4.11 -5.11 -24.21
CA SER A 96 -4.06 -6.18 -23.21
C SER A 96 -2.77 -6.07 -22.35
N PRO A 97 -2.82 -6.54 -21.07
CA PRO A 97 -1.61 -6.71 -20.27
C PRO A 97 -0.60 -7.63 -20.96
N ALA A 98 0.66 -7.26 -20.90
CA ALA A 98 1.73 -8.04 -21.53
C ALA A 98 3.02 -7.95 -20.69
N GLU A 99 3.85 -8.98 -20.82
CA GLU A 99 5.23 -8.91 -20.35
C GLU A 99 6.04 -7.95 -21.24
N TYR A 100 7.23 -7.56 -20.77
CA TYR A 100 8.08 -6.61 -21.49
C TYR A 100 8.30 -7.03 -22.94
N SER A 101 7.99 -6.14 -23.87
CA SER A 101 8.34 -6.23 -25.30
C SER A 101 8.68 -4.86 -25.83
N LYS A 102 9.57 -4.83 -26.85
CA LYS A 102 9.87 -3.60 -27.58
C LYS A 102 8.67 -3.11 -28.40
N ASP A 103 7.75 -3.98 -28.74
CA ASP A 103 6.56 -3.69 -29.55
C ASP A 103 5.40 -3.18 -28.69
N ASN A 104 5.52 -3.23 -27.35
CA ASN A 104 4.50 -2.72 -26.46
C ASN A 104 4.37 -1.19 -26.59
N VAL A 105 3.13 -0.73 -26.49
CA VAL A 105 2.76 0.68 -26.59
C VAL A 105 2.37 1.24 -25.22
N PRO A 106 2.50 2.57 -24.99
CA PRO A 106 2.00 3.18 -23.77
C PRO A 106 0.51 2.90 -23.57
N MET A 107 0.14 2.50 -22.35
CA MET A 107 -1.26 2.25 -22.01
C MET A 107 -2.11 3.51 -22.22
N ALA A 108 -3.19 3.37 -22.97
CA ALA A 108 -4.18 4.43 -23.10
C ALA A 108 -5.05 4.49 -21.84
N ALA A 109 -4.86 5.54 -21.04
CA ALA A 109 -5.65 5.72 -19.82
C ALA A 109 -7.12 6.03 -20.16
N LYS A 110 -8.05 5.28 -19.55
CA LYS A 110 -9.50 5.55 -19.69
C LYS A 110 -9.90 6.88 -19.04
N LYS A 111 -9.22 7.25 -17.97
CA LYS A 111 -9.35 8.53 -17.25
C LYS A 111 -8.00 8.95 -16.72
N PHE A 112 -7.81 10.23 -16.58
CA PHE A 112 -6.64 10.82 -15.90
C PHE A 112 -7.10 11.93 -14.96
N LEU A 113 -6.30 12.20 -13.95
CA LEU A 113 -6.53 13.30 -13.03
C LEU A 113 -5.97 14.59 -13.65
N PRO A 114 -6.77 15.64 -13.79
CA PRO A 114 -6.27 16.92 -14.25
C PRO A 114 -5.35 17.54 -13.20
N VAL A 115 -4.25 18.13 -13.66
CA VAL A 115 -3.34 18.87 -12.80
C VAL A 115 -3.77 20.33 -12.74
N SER A 116 -4.06 20.84 -11.53
CA SER A 116 -4.38 22.24 -11.32
C SER A 116 -3.11 23.01 -10.93
N ILE A 117 -2.81 24.07 -11.64
CA ILE A 117 -1.72 25.01 -11.30
C ILE A 117 -2.22 26.23 -10.53
N LYS A 118 -3.50 26.28 -10.15
CA LYS A 118 -4.08 27.40 -9.39
C LYS A 118 -3.52 27.50 -7.95
N GLY A 119 -2.90 26.43 -7.47
CA GLY A 119 -2.50 26.31 -6.06
C GLY A 119 -3.71 26.09 -5.14
N TYR A 120 -3.51 26.35 -3.87
CA TYR A 120 -4.53 26.23 -2.82
C TYR A 120 -4.40 27.37 -1.84
N GLN A 121 -5.47 27.66 -1.12
CA GLN A 121 -5.53 28.68 -0.10
C GLN A 121 -5.74 28.03 1.28
N LYS A 122 -5.56 28.81 2.33
CA LYS A 122 -5.91 28.37 3.67
C LYS A 122 -7.39 27.97 3.69
N ASP A 123 -7.69 26.85 4.34
CA ASP A 123 -9.02 26.25 4.51
C ASP A 123 -9.60 25.57 3.23
N ASP A 124 -8.84 25.49 2.14
CA ASP A 124 -9.21 24.67 1.01
C ASP A 124 -9.16 23.19 1.39
N PHE A 125 -10.03 22.37 0.78
CA PHE A 125 -10.00 20.92 0.95
C PHE A 125 -8.71 20.35 0.34
N ALA A 126 -7.98 19.56 1.14
CA ALA A 126 -6.80 18.84 0.70
C ALA A 126 -6.87 17.37 1.15
N MET A 127 -6.39 16.47 0.31
CA MET A 127 -6.38 15.04 0.57
C MET A 127 -5.08 14.43 0.06
N ILE A 128 -4.51 13.54 0.86
CA ILE A 128 -3.41 12.67 0.43
C ILE A 128 -4.01 11.32 0.04
N TRP A 129 -3.68 10.85 -1.16
CA TRP A 129 -4.13 9.56 -1.67
C TRP A 129 -2.96 8.60 -1.74
N GLY A 130 -3.02 7.51 -0.97
CA GLY A 130 -1.95 6.51 -0.92
C GLY A 130 -2.27 5.40 0.05
N PHE A 131 -1.31 4.47 0.17
CA PHE A 131 -1.39 3.34 1.08
C PHE A 131 -0.41 3.56 2.24
N PRO A 132 -0.87 4.00 3.42
CA PRO A 132 -0.02 4.09 4.59
C PRO A 132 0.39 2.68 5.05
N GLY A 133 1.55 2.55 5.67
CA GLY A 133 2.01 1.28 6.23
C GLY A 133 1.13 0.80 7.36
N THR A 134 0.89 1.67 8.34
CA THR A 134 0.03 1.40 9.50
C THR A 134 -0.69 2.67 9.91
N THR A 135 -1.96 2.54 10.25
CA THR A 135 -2.74 3.63 10.81
C THR A 135 -3.59 3.09 11.96
N ASP A 136 -3.33 3.57 13.17
CA ASP A 136 -4.13 3.27 14.34
C ASP A 136 -5.12 4.40 14.61
N ARG A 137 -6.41 4.06 14.68
CA ARG A 137 -7.47 5.01 14.98
C ARG A 137 -8.34 4.48 16.11
N TYR A 138 -8.89 5.40 16.89
CA TYR A 138 -9.87 5.07 17.95
C TYR A 138 -9.34 4.06 18.97
N ARG A 139 -8.05 4.16 19.31
CA ARG A 139 -7.46 3.34 20.36
C ARG A 139 -8.00 3.80 21.72
N ASN A 140 -8.34 2.84 22.57
CA ASN A 140 -8.71 3.13 23.95
C ASN A 140 -7.47 3.47 24.80
N SER A 141 -7.67 4.05 26.00
CA SER A 141 -6.57 4.44 26.88
C SER A 141 -5.66 3.27 27.27
N TRP A 142 -6.24 2.10 27.57
CA TRP A 142 -5.44 0.93 27.93
C TRP A 142 -4.51 0.46 26.80
N ALA A 143 -4.97 0.53 25.56
CA ALA A 143 -4.12 0.18 24.42
C ALA A 143 -3.00 1.22 24.22
N VAL A 144 -3.24 2.48 24.53
CA VAL A 144 -2.22 3.53 24.52
C VAL A 144 -1.22 3.29 25.65
N ASP A 145 -1.70 3.03 26.87
CA ASP A 145 -0.86 2.76 28.03
C ASP A 145 0.03 1.51 27.81
N ALA A 146 -0.52 0.44 27.30
CA ALA A 146 0.25 -0.76 26.95
C ALA A 146 1.35 -0.47 25.91
N THR A 147 1.08 0.39 24.95
CA THR A 147 2.10 0.81 23.98
C THR A 147 3.20 1.61 24.67
N LEU A 148 2.85 2.66 25.42
CA LEU A 148 3.79 3.60 26.00
C LEU A 148 4.64 2.97 27.13
N TYR A 149 4.04 2.12 27.96
CA TYR A 149 4.68 1.64 29.17
C TYR A 149 5.23 0.21 29.07
N ASP A 150 4.68 -0.61 28.18
CA ASP A 150 5.10 -2.01 28.02
C ASP A 150 5.87 -2.25 26.73
N MET A 151 5.35 -1.80 25.56
CA MET A 151 5.92 -2.13 24.27
C MET A 151 7.08 -1.21 23.87
N ASP A 152 6.88 0.11 23.90
CA ASP A 152 7.87 1.08 23.44
C ASP A 152 9.18 1.02 24.22
N PRO A 153 9.20 0.88 25.56
CA PRO A 153 10.45 0.75 26.30
C PRO A 153 11.28 -0.45 25.88
N VAL A 154 10.64 -1.58 25.57
CA VAL A 154 11.31 -2.81 25.11
C VAL A 154 11.90 -2.61 23.71
N ILE A 155 11.12 -2.00 22.81
CA ILE A 155 11.56 -1.70 21.43
C ILE A 155 12.75 -0.73 21.45
N VAL A 156 12.66 0.36 22.20
CA VAL A 156 13.73 1.37 22.31
C VAL A 156 15.01 0.76 22.86
N LYS A 157 14.90 -0.07 23.91
CA LYS A 157 16.05 -0.78 24.45
C LYS A 157 16.67 -1.76 23.45
N GLY A 158 15.84 -2.54 22.76
CA GLY A 158 16.31 -3.48 21.73
C GLY A 158 17.01 -2.80 20.58
N LEU A 159 16.42 -1.74 20.03
CA LEU A 159 17.02 -0.94 18.96
C LEU A 159 18.30 -0.23 19.42
N GLY A 160 18.34 0.25 20.66
CA GLY A 160 19.55 0.83 21.26
C GLY A 160 20.74 -0.13 21.24
N ILE A 161 20.54 -1.40 21.64
CA ILE A 161 21.56 -2.43 21.60
C ILE A 161 22.05 -2.69 20.16
N VAL A 162 21.13 -2.76 19.20
CA VAL A 162 21.49 -2.94 17.78
C VAL A 162 22.33 -1.78 17.27
N LEU A 163 21.93 -0.54 17.58
CA LEU A 163 22.67 0.66 17.17
C LEU A 163 24.06 0.76 17.80
N GLU A 164 24.22 0.36 19.06
CA GLU A 164 25.52 0.32 19.71
C GLU A 164 26.45 -0.69 19.03
N ASN A 165 25.96 -1.89 18.71
CA ASN A 165 26.75 -2.92 18.02
C ASN A 165 27.08 -2.55 16.57
N GLN A 166 26.37 -1.63 15.93
CA GLN A 166 26.66 -1.18 14.57
C GLN A 166 27.66 0.00 14.54
N LYS A 167 28.04 0.56 15.67
CA LYS A 167 29.03 1.64 15.75
C LYS A 167 30.47 1.16 15.87
N GLU A 168 30.67 -0.14 16.12
CA GLU A 168 31.97 -0.80 16.08
C GLU A 168 32.33 -1.26 14.65
#